data_a8ed8d99b29adc833bfc5bae1de0a8f3
#
_entry.id   a8ed8d99b29adc833bfc5bae1de0a8f3
#
_cell.length_a   1.000
_cell.length_b   1.000
_cell.length_c   1.000
_cell.angle_alpha   90.00
_cell.angle_beta   90.00
_cell.angle_gamma   90.00
#
_symmetry.space_group_name_H-M   'P 1'
#
loop_
_entity.id
_entity.type
_entity.pdbx_description
1 polymer ?
#
loop_
_entity_poly.entity_id
_entity_poly.type
_entity_poly.pdbx_seq_one_letter_code
_entity_poly.pdbx_strand_id
1 'polypeptide(L)'
;MEEVVTSEIQSLSQLPPTESLRPGPTQLAIDPGKNGGIAVRYPCDQVLAFRMPATEGDLRDLFVRLYNPDNATVAYVEKVGGYIGGPGAPGSAMFNFGRNHGFTLGVLSALYIRTELITPQQWQKRLSLGTSKGMKPTEWK
;
A
#
# COMPACT_ATOMS: atom_id res chain seq x y z
N MET A 1 -12.87 1.72 22.76
CA MET A 1 -12.42 0.40 22.24
C MET A 1 -12.98 0.30 20.84
N GLU A 2 -12.21 0.76 19.84
CA GLU A 2 -12.63 0.65 18.44
C GLU A 2 -12.35 -0.77 17.97
N GLU A 3 -13.40 -1.45 17.52
CA GLU A 3 -13.30 -2.73 16.86
C GLU A 3 -12.38 -2.58 15.63
N VAL A 4 -11.27 -3.27 15.66
CA VAL A 4 -10.49 -3.53 14.45
C VAL A 4 -11.34 -4.45 13.58
N VAL A 5 -12.09 -3.86 12.66
CA VAL A 5 -12.84 -4.61 11.66
C VAL A 5 -11.84 -5.40 10.83
N THR A 6 -11.83 -6.69 11.08
CA THR A 6 -11.03 -7.67 10.34
C THR A 6 -11.43 -7.60 8.87
N SER A 7 -10.49 -7.23 8.05
CA SER A 7 -10.62 -6.91 6.64
C SER A 7 -11.20 -8.03 5.80
N GLU A 8 -12.48 -7.98 5.53
CA GLU A 8 -12.98 -8.53 4.28
C GLU A 8 -12.44 -7.66 3.14
N ILE A 9 -11.95 -8.30 2.08
CA ILE A 9 -11.51 -7.64 0.86
C ILE A 9 -12.70 -6.86 0.31
N GLN A 10 -12.66 -5.56 0.48
CA GLN A 10 -13.77 -4.73 0.08
C GLN A 10 -13.83 -4.67 -1.44
N SER A 11 -15.01 -4.83 -1.97
CA SER A 11 -15.26 -4.72 -3.40
C SER A 11 -15.15 -3.25 -3.84
N LEU A 12 -14.73 -3.02 -5.08
CA LEU A 12 -14.66 -1.68 -5.68
C LEU A 12 -16.00 -0.93 -5.68
N SER A 13 -17.12 -1.63 -5.46
CA SER A 13 -18.46 -1.04 -5.31
C SER A 13 -18.64 -0.23 -4.02
N GLN A 14 -17.70 -0.32 -3.07
CA GLN A 14 -17.75 0.38 -1.78
C GLN A 14 -16.99 1.72 -1.78
N LEU A 15 -16.51 2.17 -2.95
CA LEU A 15 -15.89 3.49 -3.05
C LEU A 15 -16.94 4.58 -2.69
N PRO A 16 -16.58 5.55 -1.83
CA PRO A 16 -17.50 6.62 -1.47
C PRO A 16 -17.85 7.45 -2.70
N PRO A 17 -19.09 7.93 -2.79
CA PRO A 17 -19.45 8.86 -3.84
C PRO A 17 -18.61 10.14 -3.74
N THR A 18 -18.19 10.66 -4.87
CA THR A 18 -17.28 11.81 -5.01
C THR A 18 -17.78 13.07 -4.26
N GLU A 19 -19.09 13.20 -4.10
CA GLU A 19 -19.75 14.37 -3.50
C GLU A 19 -19.66 14.42 -1.95
N SER A 20 -19.27 13.35 -1.29
CA SER A 20 -19.24 13.27 0.18
C SER A 20 -17.89 13.57 0.81
N LEU A 21 -16.89 13.97 0.01
CA LEU A 21 -15.52 14.14 0.49
C LEU A 21 -15.34 15.52 1.16
N ARG A 22 -14.93 15.51 2.42
CA ARG A 22 -14.42 16.69 3.10
C ARG A 22 -13.17 17.21 2.36
N PRO A 23 -12.86 18.53 2.45
CA PRO A 23 -11.60 19.03 1.90
C PRO A 23 -10.40 18.34 2.54
N GLY A 24 -9.49 17.88 1.73
CA GLY A 24 -8.26 17.22 2.20
C GLY A 24 -7.74 16.18 1.19
N PRO A 25 -6.51 15.68 1.39
CA PRO A 25 -5.93 14.69 0.50
C PRO A 25 -6.51 13.29 0.74
N THR A 26 -6.70 12.54 -0.34
CA THR A 26 -6.78 11.08 -0.28
C THR A 26 -5.38 10.53 -0.03
N GLN A 27 -5.25 9.60 0.91
CA GLN A 27 -3.97 8.99 1.27
C GLN A 27 -3.98 7.52 0.89
N LEU A 28 -2.95 7.09 0.17
CA LEU A 28 -2.71 5.70 -0.18
C LEU A 28 -1.52 5.19 0.65
N ALA A 29 -1.64 4.02 1.25
CA ALA A 29 -0.53 3.29 1.87
C ALA A 29 -0.34 1.98 1.11
N ILE A 30 0.87 1.72 0.61
CA ILE A 30 1.15 0.64 -0.33
C ILE A 30 2.32 -0.20 0.14
N ASP A 31 2.06 -1.48 0.40
CA ASP A 31 3.07 -2.53 0.50
C ASP A 31 3.15 -3.22 -0.87
N PRO A 32 4.22 -3.02 -1.65
CA PRO A 32 4.31 -3.52 -3.03
C PRO A 32 4.66 -5.02 -3.13
N GLY A 33 4.76 -5.73 -2.02
CA GLY A 33 5.02 -7.17 -1.99
C GLY A 33 3.90 -7.99 -2.63
N LYS A 34 4.21 -9.21 -3.08
CA LYS A 34 3.20 -10.15 -3.64
C LYS A 34 2.04 -10.41 -2.67
N ASN A 35 2.34 -10.48 -1.39
CA ASN A 35 1.37 -10.68 -0.30
C ASN A 35 1.04 -9.37 0.41
N GLY A 36 1.42 -8.25 -0.16
CA GLY A 36 1.15 -6.92 0.34
C GLY A 36 -0.27 -6.45 0.06
N GLY A 37 -0.45 -5.15 0.09
CA GLY A 37 -1.77 -4.57 -0.10
C GLY A 37 -1.74 -3.06 -0.27
N ILE A 38 -2.92 -2.52 -0.50
CA ILE A 38 -3.15 -1.11 -0.68
C ILE A 38 -4.26 -0.70 0.28
N ALA A 39 -3.99 0.26 1.16
CA ALA A 39 -5.01 0.91 1.95
C ALA A 39 -5.23 2.32 1.43
N VAL A 40 -6.48 2.75 1.39
CA VAL A 40 -6.86 4.12 1.04
C VAL A 40 -7.63 4.74 2.20
N ARG A 41 -7.24 5.94 2.59
CA ARG A 41 -7.97 6.79 3.53
C ARG A 41 -8.47 8.02 2.81
N TYR A 42 -9.78 8.19 2.82
CA TYR A 42 -10.45 9.34 2.23
C TYR A 42 -10.53 10.52 3.22
N PRO A 43 -10.73 11.75 2.74
CA PRO A 43 -10.92 12.91 3.61
C PRO A 43 -12.09 12.81 4.60
N CYS A 44 -13.06 11.95 4.32
CA CYS A 44 -14.17 11.65 5.24
C CYS A 44 -13.82 10.65 6.34
N ASP A 45 -12.53 10.30 6.49
CA ASP A 45 -11.99 9.29 7.41
C ASP A 45 -12.39 7.84 7.10
N GLN A 46 -13.12 7.59 6.02
CA GLN A 46 -13.34 6.23 5.54
C GLN A 46 -12.01 5.59 5.11
N VAL A 47 -11.78 4.37 5.54
CA VAL A 47 -10.61 3.57 5.15
C VAL A 47 -11.08 2.30 4.46
N LEU A 48 -10.49 2.02 3.30
CA LEU A 48 -10.66 0.77 2.57
C LEU A 48 -9.30 0.10 2.40
N ALA A 49 -9.29 -1.23 2.34
CA ALA A 49 -8.07 -1.99 2.13
C ALA A 49 -8.28 -3.05 1.05
N PHE A 50 -7.28 -3.22 0.21
CA PHE A 50 -7.26 -4.16 -0.91
C PHE A 50 -6.00 -5.01 -0.83
N ARG A 51 -6.11 -6.29 -1.16
CA ARG A 51 -4.92 -7.11 -1.41
C ARG A 51 -4.20 -6.60 -2.64
N MET A 52 -2.89 -6.81 -2.69
CA MET A 52 -2.14 -6.52 -3.90
C MET A 52 -2.73 -7.30 -5.08
N PRO A 53 -3.17 -6.61 -6.16
CA PRO A 53 -3.70 -7.26 -7.34
C PRO A 53 -2.69 -8.23 -7.97
N ALA A 54 -3.21 -9.31 -8.56
CA ALA A 54 -2.36 -10.37 -9.11
C ALA A 54 -1.68 -9.96 -10.43
N THR A 55 -2.28 -9.02 -11.17
CA THR A 55 -1.75 -8.57 -12.46
C THR A 55 -1.45 -7.07 -12.46
N GLU A 56 -0.51 -6.67 -13.31
CA GLU A 56 -0.17 -5.25 -13.51
C GLU A 56 -1.37 -4.44 -14.04
N GLY A 57 -2.21 -5.08 -14.87
CA GLY A 57 -3.42 -4.45 -15.39
C GLY A 57 -4.42 -4.15 -14.28
N ASP A 58 -4.69 -5.11 -13.40
CA ASP A 58 -5.60 -4.92 -12.27
C ASP A 58 -5.08 -3.87 -11.28
N LEU A 59 -3.76 -3.85 -11.07
CA LEU A 59 -3.12 -2.85 -10.21
C LEU A 59 -3.27 -1.44 -10.79
N ARG A 60 -3.01 -1.28 -12.09
CA ARG A 60 -3.23 -0.01 -12.80
C ARG A 60 -4.69 0.43 -12.68
N ASP A 61 -5.63 -0.46 -12.95
CA ASP A 61 -7.06 -0.17 -12.95
C ASP A 61 -7.55 0.21 -11.54
N LEU A 62 -7.01 -0.43 -10.50
CA LEU A 62 -7.27 -0.05 -9.12
C LEU A 62 -6.78 1.37 -8.84
N PHE A 63 -5.55 1.72 -9.20
CA PHE A 63 -5.04 3.09 -8.98
C PHE A 63 -5.81 4.14 -9.76
N VAL A 64 -6.21 3.85 -11.01
CA VAL A 64 -7.05 4.75 -11.80
C VAL A 64 -8.39 5.02 -11.10
N ARG A 65 -8.98 4.01 -10.47
CA ARG A 65 -10.26 4.16 -9.74
C ARG A 65 -10.09 4.88 -8.40
N LEU A 66 -8.96 4.70 -7.72
CA LEU A 66 -8.66 5.39 -6.46
C LEU A 66 -8.19 6.84 -6.67
N TYR A 67 -7.75 7.16 -7.88
CA TYR A 67 -7.32 8.50 -8.25
C TYR A 67 -8.52 9.41 -8.43
N ASN A 68 -8.49 10.54 -7.74
CA ASN A 68 -9.47 11.61 -7.94
C ASN A 68 -8.73 12.89 -8.37
N PRO A 69 -8.94 13.38 -9.61
CA PRO A 69 -8.28 14.58 -10.09
C PRO A 69 -8.70 15.84 -9.32
N ASP A 70 -9.88 15.84 -8.70
CA ASP A 70 -10.43 16.99 -7.97
C ASP A 70 -9.87 17.09 -6.54
N ASN A 71 -9.25 16.01 -6.04
CA ASN A 71 -8.65 15.96 -4.71
C ASN A 71 -7.19 15.57 -4.79
N ALA A 72 -6.34 16.28 -4.05
CA ALA A 72 -4.95 15.87 -3.92
C ALA A 72 -4.86 14.42 -3.41
N THR A 73 -4.10 13.59 -4.11
CA THR A 73 -3.80 12.21 -3.69
C THR A 73 -2.33 12.11 -3.34
N VAL A 74 -2.02 11.53 -2.19
CA VAL A 74 -0.65 11.26 -1.74
C VAL A 74 -0.48 9.77 -1.49
N ALA A 75 0.53 9.17 -2.07
CA ALA A 75 0.86 7.77 -1.89
C ALA A 75 2.11 7.61 -1.00
N TYR A 76 1.99 6.78 0.01
CA TYR A 76 3.08 6.32 0.86
C TYR A 76 3.41 4.89 0.48
N VAL A 77 4.55 4.67 -0.15
CA VAL A 77 4.99 3.35 -0.62
C VAL A 77 6.11 2.84 0.28
N GLU A 78 6.02 1.60 0.72
CA GLU A 78 7.10 1.01 1.49
C GLU A 78 8.39 0.99 0.66
N LYS A 79 9.42 1.63 1.22
CA LYS A 79 10.75 1.66 0.61
C LYS A 79 11.41 0.30 0.76
N VAL A 80 11.69 -0.31 -0.36
CA VAL A 80 12.36 -1.60 -0.40
C VAL A 80 13.85 -1.41 -0.56
N GLY A 81 14.62 -2.14 0.23
CA GLY A 81 16.07 -2.24 0.06
C GLY A 81 16.41 -2.97 -1.24
N GLY A 82 17.59 -2.68 -1.82
CA GLY A 82 18.07 -3.38 -3.02
C GLY A 82 18.37 -4.87 -2.81
N TYR A 83 18.23 -5.35 -1.60
CA TYR A 83 18.44 -6.75 -1.22
C TYR A 83 17.27 -7.24 -0.36
N ILE A 84 16.48 -8.15 -0.91
CA ILE A 84 15.33 -8.75 -0.24
C ILE A 84 15.60 -10.23 -0.04
N GLY A 85 15.54 -10.63 1.21
CA GLY A 85 15.81 -11.99 1.61
C GLY A 85 17.22 -12.16 2.18
N GLY A 86 17.39 -13.21 3.00
CA GLY A 86 18.69 -13.57 3.56
C GLY A 86 19.63 -14.18 2.50
N PRO A 87 20.81 -14.59 2.91
CA PRO A 87 21.75 -15.29 2.05
C PRO A 87 21.06 -16.49 1.38
N GLY A 88 21.10 -16.55 0.04
CA GLY A 88 20.46 -17.62 -0.75
C GLY A 88 19.05 -17.33 -1.25
N ALA A 89 18.52 -16.10 -1.11
CA ALA A 89 17.26 -15.75 -1.73
C ALA A 89 17.34 -15.91 -3.26
N PRO A 90 16.36 -16.55 -3.92
CA PRO A 90 16.37 -16.73 -5.37
C PRO A 90 16.35 -15.37 -6.08
N GLY A 91 17.24 -15.19 -7.07
CA GLY A 91 17.29 -13.97 -7.88
C GLY A 91 15.96 -13.64 -8.57
N SER A 92 15.18 -14.67 -8.93
CA SER A 92 13.82 -14.50 -9.48
C SER A 92 12.85 -13.82 -8.52
N ALA A 93 12.94 -14.10 -7.21
CA ALA A 93 12.09 -13.45 -6.21
C ALA A 93 12.44 -11.96 -6.09
N MET A 94 13.73 -11.64 -6.10
CA MET A 94 14.22 -10.25 -6.07
C MET A 94 13.82 -9.49 -7.34
N PHE A 95 13.92 -10.13 -8.50
CA PHE A 95 13.50 -9.54 -9.76
C PHE A 95 12.00 -9.22 -9.78
N ASN A 96 11.16 -10.20 -9.41
CA ASN A 96 9.70 -10.02 -9.38
C ASN A 96 9.29 -8.93 -8.40
N PHE A 97 9.94 -8.86 -7.26
CA PHE A 97 9.68 -7.82 -6.27
C PHE A 97 10.07 -6.44 -6.79
N GLY A 98 11.28 -6.30 -7.36
CA GLY A 98 11.73 -5.06 -7.96
C GLY A 98 10.82 -4.62 -9.12
N ARG A 99 10.36 -5.56 -9.93
CA ARG A 99 9.40 -5.31 -11.01
C ARG A 99 8.07 -4.75 -10.47
N ASN A 100 7.48 -5.38 -9.46
CA ASN A 100 6.22 -4.91 -8.86
C ASN A 100 6.37 -3.52 -8.22
N HIS A 101 7.46 -3.30 -7.50
CA HIS A 101 7.76 -1.99 -6.92
C HIS A 101 7.93 -0.92 -8.00
N GLY A 102 8.72 -1.20 -9.04
CA GLY A 102 8.94 -0.29 -10.15
C GLY A 102 7.67 0.01 -10.94
N PHE A 103 6.83 -1.01 -11.19
CA PHE A 103 5.53 -0.83 -11.84
C PHE A 103 4.60 0.06 -11.00
N THR A 104 4.52 -0.20 -9.69
CA THR A 104 3.74 0.62 -8.76
C THR A 104 4.14 2.10 -8.84
N LEU A 105 5.43 2.39 -8.72
CA LEU A 105 5.95 3.77 -8.82
C LEU A 105 5.69 4.38 -10.20
N GLY A 106 5.82 3.59 -11.26
CA GLY A 106 5.56 4.04 -12.63
C GLY A 106 4.10 4.46 -12.83
N VAL A 107 3.15 3.67 -12.37
CA VAL A 107 1.71 4.01 -12.48
C VAL A 107 1.37 5.24 -11.64
N LEU A 108 1.86 5.33 -10.39
CA LEU A 108 1.63 6.50 -9.55
C LEU A 108 2.20 7.77 -10.18
N SER A 109 3.38 7.69 -10.77
CA SER A 109 4.01 8.80 -11.51
C SER A 109 3.20 9.20 -12.74
N ALA A 110 2.70 8.24 -13.51
CA ALA A 110 1.89 8.49 -14.70
C ALA A 110 0.54 9.15 -14.35
N LEU A 111 0.01 8.90 -13.17
CA LEU A 111 -1.20 9.55 -12.65
C LEU A 111 -0.90 10.86 -11.91
N TYR A 112 0.34 11.34 -11.93
CA TYR A 112 0.78 12.53 -11.20
C TYR A 112 0.50 12.50 -9.69
N ILE A 113 0.44 11.30 -9.10
CA ILE A 113 0.24 11.12 -7.67
C ILE A 113 1.57 11.38 -6.94
N ARG A 114 1.55 12.33 -6.02
CA ARG A 114 2.70 12.58 -5.15
C ARG A 114 3.03 11.32 -4.35
N THR A 115 4.26 10.84 -4.44
CA THR A 115 4.70 9.61 -3.82
C THR A 115 5.83 9.86 -2.82
N GLU A 116 5.66 9.32 -1.62
CA GLU A 116 6.68 9.33 -0.55
C GLU A 116 7.09 7.89 -0.22
N LEU A 117 8.40 7.65 -0.19
CA LEU A 117 8.93 6.33 0.18
C LEU A 117 9.18 6.29 1.69
N ILE A 118 8.55 5.34 2.35
CA ILE A 118 8.61 5.17 3.81
C ILE A 118 9.31 3.86 4.14
N THR A 119 10.37 3.92 4.95
CA THR A 119 11.05 2.69 5.37
C THR A 119 10.23 1.89 6.38
N PRO A 120 10.39 0.55 6.42
CA PRO A 120 9.73 -0.29 7.43
C PRO A 120 9.96 0.23 8.85
N GLN A 121 11.17 0.66 9.17
CA GLN A 121 11.51 1.19 10.50
C GLN A 121 10.73 2.46 10.86
N GLN A 122 10.47 3.31 9.87
CA GLN A 122 9.73 4.56 10.10
C GLN A 122 8.27 4.31 10.44
N TRP A 123 7.57 3.46 9.68
CA TRP A 123 6.16 3.20 9.97
C TRP A 123 5.98 2.29 11.19
N GLN A 124 6.85 1.30 11.42
CA GLN A 124 6.83 0.46 12.61
C GLN A 124 7.03 1.28 13.89
N LYS A 125 7.97 2.23 13.88
CA LYS A 125 8.20 3.14 15.01
C LYS A 125 6.95 3.99 15.29
N ARG A 126 6.30 4.50 14.27
CA ARG A 126 5.09 5.33 14.43
C ARG A 126 3.90 4.56 15.01
N LEU A 127 3.77 3.29 14.66
CA LEU A 127 2.72 2.42 15.18
C LEU A 127 3.08 1.80 16.54
N SER A 128 4.23 2.16 17.10
CA SER A 128 4.74 1.57 18.36
C SER A 128 4.84 0.04 18.31
N LEU A 129 5.00 -0.51 17.11
CA LEU A 129 5.23 -1.94 16.94
C LEU A 129 6.63 -2.27 17.44
N GLY A 130 6.75 -3.32 18.26
CA GLY A 130 8.03 -3.84 18.69
C GLY A 130 8.91 -4.27 17.50
N THR A 131 10.18 -4.51 17.76
CA THR A 131 11.07 -5.08 16.74
C THR A 131 10.93 -6.60 16.76
N SER A 132 11.03 -7.23 15.59
CA SER A 132 11.04 -8.70 15.44
C SER A 132 12.29 -9.38 16.07
N LYS A 133 13.19 -8.58 16.67
CA LYS A 133 14.44 -9.08 17.27
C LYS A 133 14.12 -9.99 18.45
N GLY A 134 14.33 -11.29 18.26
CA GLY A 134 14.05 -12.32 19.26
C GLY A 134 12.70 -13.04 19.13
N MET A 135 11.83 -12.64 18.21
CA MET A 135 10.57 -13.34 17.91
C MET A 135 10.76 -14.37 16.81
N LYS A 136 10.04 -15.49 16.91
CA LYS A 136 9.97 -16.45 15.81
C LYS A 136 9.14 -15.87 14.66
N PRO A 137 9.43 -16.20 13.38
CA PRO A 137 8.70 -15.67 12.22
C PRO A 137 7.17 -15.90 12.28
N THR A 138 6.71 -16.89 13.04
CA THR A 138 5.29 -17.22 13.23
C THR A 138 4.58 -16.33 14.26
N GLU A 139 5.31 -15.56 15.06
CA GLU A 139 4.76 -14.72 16.13
C GLU A 139 4.51 -13.27 15.65
N TRP A 140 4.88 -12.98 14.41
CA TRP A 140 4.83 -11.64 13.83
C TRP A 140 3.72 -11.45 12.78
N LYS A 141 2.94 -12.48 12.52
CA LYS A 141 1.86 -12.42 11.52
C LYS A 141 0.51 -12.30 12.16
#